data_519316a20827d0f6a4ab998a25987b3b
#
_entry.id   519316a20827d0f6a4ab998a25987b3b
#
_cell.length_a   1.000
_cell.length_b   1.000
_cell.length_c   1.000
_cell.angle_alpha   90.00
_cell.angle_beta   90.00
_cell.angle_gamma   90.00
#
_symmetry.space_group_name_H-M   'P 1'
#
loop_
_entity.id
_entity.type
_entity.pdbx_description
1 polymer ?
#
loop_
_entity_poly.entity_id
_entity_poly.type
_entity_poly.pdbx_seq_one_letter_code
_entity_poly.pdbx_strand_id
1 'polypeptide(L)'
;SDYEIDTVPGNATGTFVSGSQTVTYLYKRKQSGGVTVNYLDNHGNRIETPDTITGTDNVGLPYTTTPKVIPNYTLIVVPGNANGTFTVDPITVNYIYKRDDAGDVVVEHIDENGNVPLETPEVLDGREKLGENYTTSSKVFDNYDLISVPSNATGTFISGSQTVTYVYRRRDAGD
;
A
#
# COMPACT_ATOMS: atom_id res chain seq x y z
N SER A 1 18.35 10.70 -29.84
CA SER A 1 18.85 11.98 -29.31
C SER A 1 17.94 12.49 -28.22
N ASP A 2 18.51 12.91 -27.10
CA ASP A 2 17.81 13.49 -25.94
C ASP A 2 17.48 14.97 -26.14
N TYR A 3 17.91 15.52 -27.28
CA TYR A 3 17.75 16.91 -27.64
C TYR A 3 16.84 17.08 -28.84
N GLU A 4 16.17 18.22 -28.90
CA GLU A 4 15.39 18.73 -30.03
C GLU A 4 15.82 20.16 -30.35
N ILE A 5 15.51 20.62 -31.56
CA ILE A 5 15.81 22.01 -31.96
C ILE A 5 14.90 22.93 -31.15
N ASP A 6 15.50 23.87 -30.42
CA ASP A 6 14.78 24.93 -29.74
C ASP A 6 14.58 26.15 -30.65
N THR A 7 15.64 26.58 -31.29
CA THR A 7 15.60 27.75 -32.20
C THR A 7 16.34 27.47 -33.47
N VAL A 8 15.63 27.68 -34.58
CA VAL A 8 16.25 27.74 -35.92
C VAL A 8 16.68 29.19 -36.19
N PRO A 9 17.96 29.43 -36.50
CA PRO A 9 18.43 30.78 -36.71
C PRO A 9 17.87 31.40 -38.01
N GLY A 10 17.62 32.69 -37.99
CA GLY A 10 17.08 33.40 -39.16
C GLY A 10 17.95 33.37 -40.40
N ASN A 11 19.25 33.09 -40.24
CA ASN A 11 20.20 32.91 -41.31
C ASN A 11 20.51 31.43 -41.64
N ALA A 12 19.58 30.50 -41.26
CA ALA A 12 19.72 29.07 -41.63
C ALA A 12 19.73 28.84 -43.16
N THR A 13 19.13 29.76 -43.89
CA THR A 13 19.19 29.85 -45.33
C THR A 13 19.67 31.26 -45.74
N GLY A 14 20.44 31.34 -46.79
CA GLY A 14 20.99 32.63 -47.25
C GLY A 14 21.89 32.50 -48.46
N THR A 15 22.52 33.59 -48.84
CA THR A 15 23.51 33.66 -49.93
C THR A 15 24.90 33.82 -49.34
N PHE A 16 25.89 33.25 -50.02
CA PHE A 16 27.29 33.45 -49.66
C PHE A 16 27.69 34.90 -49.91
N VAL A 17 28.27 35.51 -48.89
CA VAL A 17 28.88 36.86 -49.00
C VAL A 17 30.38 36.82 -48.74
N SER A 18 31.08 37.90 -48.99
CA SER A 18 32.50 37.97 -48.66
C SER A 18 32.67 38.02 -47.12
N GLY A 19 33.53 37.16 -46.55
CA GLY A 19 33.76 37.01 -45.13
C GLY A 19 33.07 35.76 -44.54
N SER A 20 33.42 35.43 -43.29
CA SER A 20 32.88 34.27 -42.60
C SER A 20 31.45 34.55 -42.11
N GLN A 21 30.58 33.59 -42.28
CA GLN A 21 29.21 33.58 -41.71
C GLN A 21 29.08 32.47 -40.70
N THR A 22 28.43 32.75 -39.57
CA THR A 22 28.12 31.74 -38.51
C THR A 22 26.62 31.51 -38.47
N VAL A 23 26.24 30.24 -38.53
CA VAL A 23 24.86 29.77 -38.36
C VAL A 23 24.82 28.96 -37.06
N THR A 24 24.04 29.41 -36.08
CA THR A 24 23.97 28.76 -34.74
C THR A 24 22.56 28.22 -34.47
N TYR A 25 22.43 26.90 -34.42
CA TYR A 25 21.22 26.23 -33.99
C TYR A 25 21.25 26.05 -32.49
N LEU A 26 20.15 26.38 -31.79
CA LEU A 26 19.98 26.09 -30.37
C LEU A 26 19.20 24.83 -30.21
N TYR A 27 19.63 24.00 -29.25
CA TYR A 27 18.97 22.75 -28.87
C TYR A 27 18.63 22.78 -27.39
N LYS A 28 17.48 22.24 -27.07
CA LYS A 28 17.07 21.97 -25.69
C LYS A 28 16.88 20.48 -25.49
N ARG A 29 16.96 20.04 -24.24
CA ARG A 29 16.59 18.65 -23.89
C ARG A 29 15.11 18.46 -24.16
N LYS A 30 14.73 17.23 -24.55
CA LYS A 30 13.34 16.84 -24.68
C LYS A 30 12.70 16.77 -23.29
N GLN A 31 11.41 17.03 -23.23
CA GLN A 31 10.61 16.80 -22.04
C GLN A 31 10.42 15.30 -21.82
N SER A 32 10.57 14.84 -20.58
CA SER A 32 10.29 13.45 -20.21
C SER A 32 8.80 13.22 -19.95
N GLY A 33 8.40 11.95 -20.03
CA GLY A 33 7.09 11.49 -19.57
C GLY A 33 6.96 11.45 -18.04
N GLY A 34 8.06 11.72 -17.31
CA GLY A 34 8.09 11.69 -15.85
C GLY A 34 8.21 10.27 -15.26
N VAL A 35 8.26 10.21 -13.93
CA VAL A 35 8.32 8.96 -13.16
C VAL A 35 7.15 8.93 -12.19
N THR A 36 6.32 7.89 -12.26
CA THR A 36 5.27 7.61 -11.28
C THR A 36 5.75 6.51 -10.34
N VAL A 37 5.73 6.78 -9.04
CA VAL A 37 6.13 5.84 -8.00
C VAL A 37 4.88 5.32 -7.28
N ASN A 38 4.61 4.04 -7.42
CA ASN A 38 3.49 3.37 -6.75
C ASN A 38 3.97 2.60 -5.51
N TYR A 39 3.11 2.52 -4.52
CA TYR A 39 3.27 1.75 -3.30
C TYR A 39 2.12 0.74 -3.24
N LEU A 40 2.44 -0.52 -3.49
CA LEU A 40 1.46 -1.59 -3.68
C LEU A 40 1.66 -2.67 -2.62
N ASP A 41 0.58 -3.37 -2.24
CA ASP A 41 0.70 -4.60 -1.48
C ASP A 41 1.13 -5.78 -2.38
N ASN A 42 1.37 -6.93 -1.76
CA ASN A 42 1.72 -8.18 -2.46
C ASN A 42 0.59 -8.77 -3.31
N HIS A 43 -0.61 -8.18 -3.24
CA HIS A 43 -1.78 -8.53 -4.06
C HIS A 43 -2.00 -7.52 -5.20
N GLY A 44 -1.16 -6.45 -5.27
CA GLY A 44 -1.24 -5.42 -6.29
C GLY A 44 -2.18 -4.26 -5.96
N ASN A 45 -2.75 -4.21 -4.77
CA ASN A 45 -3.59 -3.09 -4.33
C ASN A 45 -2.72 -1.91 -3.93
N ARG A 46 -3.19 -0.70 -4.25
CA ARG A 46 -2.52 0.53 -3.81
C ARG A 46 -2.77 0.76 -2.32
N ILE A 47 -1.68 0.94 -1.57
CA ILE A 47 -1.70 1.14 -0.11
C ILE A 47 -1.32 2.55 0.31
N GLU A 48 -0.77 3.34 -0.62
CA GLU A 48 -0.38 4.73 -0.36
C GLU A 48 -0.53 5.56 -1.65
N THR A 49 -0.66 6.88 -1.50
CA THR A 49 -0.73 7.82 -2.64
C THR A 49 0.57 7.76 -3.46
N PRO A 50 0.49 7.62 -4.79
CA PRO A 50 1.65 7.64 -5.65
C PRO A 50 2.39 8.98 -5.60
N ASP A 51 3.71 8.92 -5.68
CA ASP A 51 4.51 10.10 -5.94
C ASP A 51 4.77 10.25 -7.45
N THR A 52 4.92 11.50 -7.88
CA THR A 52 5.23 11.81 -9.29
C THR A 52 6.46 12.70 -9.33
N ILE A 53 7.46 12.31 -10.13
CA ILE A 53 8.60 13.15 -10.45
C ILE A 53 8.37 13.66 -11.86
N THR A 54 8.06 14.94 -11.95
CA THR A 54 7.90 15.65 -13.23
C THR A 54 9.11 16.55 -13.46
N GLY A 55 9.38 16.86 -14.69
CA GLY A 55 10.43 17.82 -15.05
C GLY A 55 10.32 18.19 -16.51
N THR A 56 10.71 19.41 -16.81
CA THR A 56 10.91 19.87 -18.19
C THR A 56 12.37 19.70 -18.56
N ASP A 57 12.64 19.42 -19.83
CA ASP A 57 13.99 19.39 -20.40
C ASP A 57 14.97 18.44 -19.67
N ASN A 58 14.49 17.26 -19.26
CA ASN A 58 15.26 16.34 -18.41
C ASN A 58 15.49 14.93 -18.99
N VAL A 59 15.09 14.64 -20.24
CA VAL A 59 15.42 13.36 -20.89
C VAL A 59 16.92 13.09 -20.84
N GLY A 60 17.33 11.88 -20.42
CA GLY A 60 18.72 11.50 -20.25
C GLY A 60 19.37 11.93 -18.92
N LEU A 61 18.69 12.74 -18.09
CA LEU A 61 19.16 13.03 -16.73
C LEU A 61 18.79 11.90 -15.77
N PRO A 62 19.56 11.69 -14.68
CA PRO A 62 19.24 10.64 -13.71
C PRO A 62 18.03 11.02 -12.85
N TYR A 63 17.28 9.98 -12.39
CA TYR A 63 16.30 10.07 -11.32
C TYR A 63 16.60 9.04 -10.24
N THR A 64 16.14 9.32 -9.03
CA THR A 64 16.20 8.41 -7.88
C THR A 64 14.87 8.46 -7.16
N THR A 65 14.35 7.29 -6.79
CA THR A 65 13.16 7.13 -5.96
C THR A 65 13.51 6.42 -4.67
N THR A 66 12.71 6.59 -3.62
CA THR A 66 12.90 5.95 -2.32
C THR A 66 11.58 5.33 -1.84
N PRO A 67 11.64 4.18 -1.12
CA PRO A 67 10.45 3.62 -0.50
C PRO A 67 9.94 4.50 0.64
N LYS A 68 8.65 4.45 0.92
CA LYS A 68 8.03 5.06 2.11
C LYS A 68 7.99 4.07 3.27
N VAL A 69 8.00 4.59 4.49
CA VAL A 69 7.59 3.81 5.67
C VAL A 69 6.07 3.90 5.76
N ILE A 70 5.41 2.75 5.64
CA ILE A 70 3.94 2.65 5.66
C ILE A 70 3.54 1.86 6.90
N PRO A 71 2.71 2.41 7.82
CA PRO A 71 2.29 1.73 9.04
C PRO A 71 1.64 0.36 8.73
N ASN A 72 1.96 -0.65 9.53
CA ASN A 72 1.47 -2.03 9.41
C ASN A 72 1.88 -2.75 8.12
N TYR A 73 2.89 -2.25 7.41
CA TYR A 73 3.41 -2.87 6.20
C TYR A 73 4.94 -2.93 6.22
N THR A 74 5.46 -4.05 5.79
CA THR A 74 6.90 -4.27 5.58
C THR A 74 7.22 -4.26 4.08
N LEU A 75 8.24 -3.49 3.68
CA LEU A 75 8.74 -3.47 2.31
C LEU A 75 9.36 -4.84 1.97
N ILE A 76 8.89 -5.48 0.90
CA ILE A 76 9.39 -6.78 0.45
C ILE A 76 10.10 -6.74 -0.90
N VAL A 77 9.81 -5.75 -1.76
CA VAL A 77 10.49 -5.59 -3.04
C VAL A 77 10.87 -4.13 -3.29
N VAL A 78 12.17 -3.91 -3.48
CA VAL A 78 12.71 -2.67 -4.08
C VAL A 78 12.86 -2.92 -5.58
N PRO A 79 12.20 -2.13 -6.45
CA PRO A 79 12.24 -2.38 -7.89
C PRO A 79 13.63 -2.05 -8.47
N GLY A 80 14.05 -2.82 -9.47
CA GLY A 80 15.36 -2.63 -10.12
C GLY A 80 15.50 -1.27 -10.84
N ASN A 81 14.38 -0.62 -11.16
CA ASN A 81 14.31 0.72 -11.74
C ASN A 81 14.00 1.82 -10.71
N ALA A 82 14.29 1.60 -9.43
CA ALA A 82 14.21 2.65 -8.40
C ALA A 82 15.13 3.85 -8.73
N ASN A 83 16.19 3.59 -9.46
CA ASN A 83 17.11 4.59 -10.02
C ASN A 83 17.23 4.37 -11.53
N GLY A 84 17.36 5.44 -12.30
CA GLY A 84 17.47 5.33 -13.74
C GLY A 84 17.69 6.68 -14.39
N THR A 85 17.40 6.77 -15.68
CA THR A 85 17.43 8.00 -16.46
C THR A 85 16.06 8.31 -17.03
N PHE A 86 15.67 9.57 -17.07
CA PHE A 86 14.42 10.01 -17.66
C PHE A 86 14.36 9.69 -19.14
N THR A 87 13.22 9.16 -19.59
CA THR A 87 12.91 8.87 -21.00
C THR A 87 11.76 9.76 -21.49
N VAL A 88 11.57 9.80 -22.80
CA VAL A 88 10.40 10.47 -23.40
C VAL A 88 9.11 9.81 -22.93
N ASP A 89 9.13 8.46 -22.86
CA ASP A 89 8.00 7.69 -22.36
C ASP A 89 7.91 7.75 -20.82
N PRO A 90 6.69 7.70 -20.25
CA PRO A 90 6.48 7.64 -18.81
C PRO A 90 7.13 6.40 -18.19
N ILE A 91 7.72 6.55 -17.01
CA ILE A 91 8.34 5.47 -16.24
C ILE A 91 7.46 5.18 -15.02
N THR A 92 7.25 3.89 -14.74
CA THR A 92 6.56 3.44 -13.53
C THR A 92 7.51 2.67 -12.63
N VAL A 93 7.56 3.03 -11.36
CA VAL A 93 8.36 2.40 -10.29
C VAL A 93 7.39 1.86 -9.25
N ASN A 94 7.42 0.54 -8.99
CA ASN A 94 6.50 -0.11 -8.05
C ASN A 94 7.28 -0.69 -6.86
N TYR A 95 7.12 -0.10 -5.67
CA TYR A 95 7.55 -0.67 -4.41
C TYR A 95 6.47 -1.61 -3.90
N ILE A 96 6.86 -2.85 -3.53
CA ILE A 96 5.91 -3.87 -3.08
C ILE A 96 6.11 -4.09 -1.58
N TYR A 97 5.00 -4.10 -0.88
CA TYR A 97 4.91 -4.29 0.57
C TYR A 97 4.05 -5.49 0.90
N LYS A 98 4.27 -6.05 2.06
CA LYS A 98 3.40 -7.04 2.67
C LYS A 98 2.79 -6.45 3.94
N ARG A 99 1.48 -6.62 4.16
CA ARG A 99 0.89 -6.27 5.46
C ARG A 99 1.48 -7.17 6.53
N ASP A 100 1.78 -6.61 7.69
CA ASP A 100 2.35 -7.34 8.82
C ASP A 100 1.31 -8.30 9.41
N ASP A 101 1.81 -9.40 9.98
CA ASP A 101 0.96 -10.36 10.66
C ASP A 101 0.53 -9.79 12.03
N ALA A 102 -0.72 -9.99 12.38
CA ALA A 102 -1.27 -9.76 13.71
C ALA A 102 -1.33 -11.07 14.50
N GLY A 103 -1.61 -10.99 15.80
CA GLY A 103 -2.06 -12.13 16.57
C GLY A 103 -3.48 -12.53 16.22
N ASP A 104 -3.81 -13.81 16.45
CA ASP A 104 -5.15 -14.34 16.22
C ASP A 104 -6.15 -13.77 17.21
N VAL A 105 -7.43 -13.72 16.81
CA VAL A 105 -8.55 -13.45 17.72
C VAL A 105 -9.29 -14.75 17.99
N VAL A 106 -9.24 -15.22 19.24
CA VAL A 106 -9.93 -16.43 19.69
C VAL A 106 -11.30 -16.04 20.24
N VAL A 107 -12.37 -16.61 19.67
CA VAL A 107 -13.75 -16.36 20.10
C VAL A 107 -14.24 -17.56 20.92
N GLU A 108 -14.61 -17.30 22.16
CA GLU A 108 -15.06 -18.30 23.12
C GLU A 108 -16.52 -18.06 23.52
N HIS A 109 -17.27 -19.14 23.64
CA HIS A 109 -18.63 -19.17 24.20
C HIS A 109 -18.60 -20.08 25.42
N ILE A 110 -18.75 -19.51 26.63
CA ILE A 110 -18.52 -20.23 27.87
C ILE A 110 -19.74 -20.15 28.83
N ASP A 111 -19.87 -21.17 29.68
CA ASP A 111 -20.80 -21.16 30.81
C ASP A 111 -20.27 -20.27 31.96
N GLU A 112 -21.16 -19.52 32.64
CA GLU A 112 -20.78 -18.61 33.72
C GLU A 112 -20.17 -19.32 34.95
N ASN A 113 -20.49 -20.60 35.18
CA ASN A 113 -20.17 -21.29 36.42
C ASN A 113 -18.78 -21.98 36.43
N GLY A 114 -18.10 -22.06 35.34
CA GLY A 114 -16.83 -22.79 35.33
C GLY A 114 -15.98 -22.54 34.12
N ASN A 115 -16.30 -21.51 33.36
CA ASN A 115 -15.60 -21.22 32.11
C ASN A 115 -15.52 -22.45 31.17
N VAL A 116 -16.57 -23.29 31.22
CA VAL A 116 -16.67 -24.48 30.38
C VAL A 116 -17.06 -24.03 28.98
N PRO A 117 -16.26 -24.31 27.95
CA PRO A 117 -16.64 -24.00 26.58
C PRO A 117 -17.91 -24.73 26.16
N LEU A 118 -18.89 -24.01 25.60
CA LEU A 118 -20.11 -24.57 25.03
C LEU A 118 -19.89 -25.14 23.63
N GLU A 119 -18.79 -24.75 23.00
CA GLU A 119 -18.32 -25.27 21.72
C GLU A 119 -16.79 -25.08 21.60
N THR A 120 -16.22 -25.64 20.57
CA THR A 120 -14.80 -25.36 20.22
C THR A 120 -14.62 -23.89 19.87
N PRO A 121 -13.64 -23.17 20.47
CA PRO A 121 -13.37 -21.80 20.15
C PRO A 121 -13.13 -21.59 18.65
N GLU A 122 -13.68 -20.51 18.11
CA GLU A 122 -13.40 -20.04 16.75
C GLU A 122 -12.13 -19.22 16.75
N VAL A 123 -11.29 -19.38 15.73
CA VAL A 123 -10.05 -18.62 15.57
C VAL A 123 -10.14 -17.78 14.31
N LEU A 124 -10.08 -16.46 14.46
CA LEU A 124 -9.90 -15.53 13.36
C LEU A 124 -8.40 -15.36 13.14
N ASP A 125 -7.90 -15.87 12.04
CA ASP A 125 -6.49 -15.82 11.63
C ASP A 125 -6.02 -14.36 11.46
N GLY A 126 -4.97 -13.97 12.18
CA GLY A 126 -4.37 -12.64 12.14
C GLY A 126 -3.33 -12.43 11.03
N ARG A 127 -3.06 -13.44 10.22
CA ARG A 127 -2.03 -13.35 9.16
C ARG A 127 -2.36 -12.25 8.16
N GLU A 128 -1.39 -11.35 7.96
CA GLU A 128 -1.53 -10.18 7.06
C GLU A 128 -2.72 -9.26 7.42
N LYS A 129 -3.04 -9.16 8.73
CA LYS A 129 -4.21 -8.39 9.19
C LYS A 129 -3.89 -7.31 10.23
N LEU A 130 -2.61 -7.06 10.53
CA LEU A 130 -2.27 -6.02 11.50
C LEU A 130 -2.95 -4.69 11.15
N GLY A 131 -3.73 -4.14 12.10
CA GLY A 131 -4.48 -2.90 11.93
C GLY A 131 -5.82 -3.04 11.19
N GLU A 132 -6.23 -4.23 10.73
CA GLU A 132 -7.58 -4.47 10.20
C GLU A 132 -8.61 -4.61 11.31
N ASN A 133 -9.86 -4.28 11.00
CA ASN A 133 -10.95 -4.45 11.94
C ASN A 133 -11.49 -5.89 11.92
N TYR A 134 -11.93 -6.39 13.09
CA TYR A 134 -12.69 -7.61 13.20
C TYR A 134 -14.04 -7.36 13.87
N THR A 135 -14.98 -8.24 13.61
CA THR A 135 -16.30 -8.29 14.27
C THR A 135 -16.63 -9.75 14.55
N THR A 136 -17.05 -10.02 15.78
CA THR A 136 -17.52 -11.32 16.23
C THR A 136 -18.98 -11.23 16.65
N SER A 137 -19.66 -12.36 16.82
CA SER A 137 -21.05 -12.40 17.23
C SER A 137 -21.31 -13.52 18.22
N SER A 138 -22.31 -13.30 19.09
CA SER A 138 -22.82 -14.36 19.96
C SER A 138 -23.55 -15.44 19.16
N LYS A 139 -23.61 -16.65 19.68
CA LYS A 139 -24.38 -17.78 19.15
C LYS A 139 -25.56 -18.12 20.03
N VAL A 140 -26.49 -18.88 19.51
CA VAL A 140 -27.63 -19.43 20.28
C VAL A 140 -27.31 -20.86 20.66
N PHE A 141 -27.42 -21.19 21.95
CA PHE A 141 -27.28 -22.55 22.49
C PHE A 141 -28.56 -22.99 23.16
N ASP A 142 -28.96 -24.24 22.93
CA ASP A 142 -30.14 -24.81 23.58
C ASP A 142 -29.96 -24.83 25.09
N ASN A 143 -31.00 -24.39 25.81
CA ASN A 143 -31.03 -24.28 27.28
C ASN A 143 -30.06 -23.28 27.90
N TYR A 144 -29.53 -22.32 27.10
CA TYR A 144 -28.70 -21.23 27.61
C TYR A 144 -29.22 -19.88 27.18
N ASP A 145 -29.03 -18.89 28.04
CA ASP A 145 -29.26 -17.48 27.77
C ASP A 145 -27.91 -16.73 27.72
N LEU A 146 -27.74 -15.87 26.75
CA LEU A 146 -26.60 -14.97 26.71
C LEU A 146 -26.73 -13.92 27.82
N ILE A 147 -25.76 -13.85 28.72
CA ILE A 147 -25.76 -12.90 29.85
C ILE A 147 -24.67 -11.82 29.71
N SER A 148 -23.64 -12.04 28.89
CA SER A 148 -22.61 -11.03 28.68
C SER A 148 -22.11 -11.03 27.25
N VAL A 149 -22.11 -9.82 26.64
CA VAL A 149 -21.44 -9.52 25.37
C VAL A 149 -20.15 -8.78 25.69
N PRO A 150 -19.00 -9.26 25.25
CA PRO A 150 -17.72 -8.61 25.56
C PRO A 150 -17.57 -7.26 24.83
N SER A 151 -16.92 -6.31 25.50
CA SER A 151 -16.68 -4.97 24.91
C SER A 151 -15.79 -5.00 23.68
N ASN A 152 -14.97 -6.04 23.53
CA ASN A 152 -14.11 -6.29 22.39
C ASN A 152 -14.74 -7.26 21.36
N ALA A 153 -16.07 -7.39 21.31
CA ALA A 153 -16.76 -8.13 20.25
C ALA A 153 -16.46 -7.56 18.85
N THR A 154 -16.14 -6.29 18.80
CA THR A 154 -15.55 -5.62 17.63
C THR A 154 -14.24 -4.96 18.04
N GLY A 155 -13.26 -4.96 17.15
CA GLY A 155 -11.96 -4.39 17.48
C GLY A 155 -11.04 -4.37 16.28
N THR A 156 -9.76 -4.22 16.55
CA THR A 156 -8.70 -4.18 15.53
C THR A 156 -7.71 -5.29 15.82
N PHE A 157 -7.23 -5.98 14.80
CA PHE A 157 -6.13 -6.93 14.90
C PHE A 157 -4.86 -6.21 15.36
N ILE A 158 -4.24 -6.69 16.44
CA ILE A 158 -2.98 -6.17 17.01
C ILE A 158 -1.88 -7.24 16.94
N SER A 159 -0.65 -6.88 17.26
CA SER A 159 0.49 -7.82 17.23
C SER A 159 0.39 -9.00 18.21
N GLY A 160 -0.41 -8.89 19.27
CA GLY A 160 -0.66 -9.94 20.24
C GLY A 160 -2.01 -10.63 20.01
N SER A 161 -2.11 -11.91 20.43
CA SER A 161 -3.38 -12.63 20.39
C SER A 161 -4.42 -11.99 21.33
N GLN A 162 -5.67 -12.01 20.92
CA GLN A 162 -6.81 -11.45 21.63
C GLN A 162 -7.85 -12.54 21.88
N THR A 163 -8.58 -12.45 23.00
CA THR A 163 -9.70 -13.36 23.30
C THR A 163 -10.99 -12.54 23.43
N VAL A 164 -12.03 -13.01 22.76
CA VAL A 164 -13.40 -12.47 22.83
C VAL A 164 -14.27 -13.53 23.49
N THR A 165 -14.80 -13.25 24.69
CA THR A 165 -15.52 -14.24 25.48
C THR A 165 -16.97 -13.84 25.68
N TYR A 166 -17.88 -14.59 25.09
CA TYR A 166 -19.32 -14.50 25.32
C TYR A 166 -19.70 -15.42 26.47
N VAL A 167 -20.45 -14.91 27.47
CA VAL A 167 -20.83 -15.66 28.68
C VAL A 167 -22.30 -15.97 28.65
N TYR A 168 -22.61 -17.21 28.99
CA TYR A 168 -23.97 -17.76 28.99
C TYR A 168 -24.35 -18.35 30.34
N ARG A 169 -25.63 -18.29 30.66
CA ARG A 169 -26.23 -18.93 31.83
C ARG A 169 -27.17 -20.05 31.39
N ARG A 170 -27.02 -21.19 32.01
CA ARG A 170 -27.94 -22.30 31.80
C ARG A 170 -29.33 -21.95 32.37
N ARG A 171 -30.38 -22.23 31.62
CA ARG A 171 -31.78 -22.06 32.07
C ARG A 171 -32.10 -23.06 33.15
N ASP A 172 -32.85 -22.63 34.17
CA ASP A 172 -33.37 -23.54 35.19
C ASP A 172 -34.40 -24.50 34.58
N ALA A 173 -34.39 -25.77 35.06
CA ALA A 173 -35.32 -26.78 34.59
C ALA A 173 -36.71 -26.51 35.20
N GLY A 174 -37.44 -25.54 34.66
CA GLY A 174 -38.75 -25.15 35.19
C GLY A 174 -39.30 -23.84 34.60
N ASP A 175 -38.54 -23.17 33.72
CA ASP A 175 -38.99 -21.99 32.98
C ASP A 175 -39.47 -22.34 31.57
#